data_d04e659a8801e58be7fe78b4ab977961
#
_entry.id   d04e659a8801e58be7fe78b4ab977961
#
_cell.length_a   1.000
_cell.length_b   1.000
_cell.length_c   1.000
_cell.angle_alpha   90.00
_cell.angle_beta   90.00
_cell.angle_gamma   90.00
#
_symmetry.space_group_name_H-M   'P 1'
#
loop_
_entity.id
_entity.type
_entity.pdbx_description
1 polymer ?
#
loop_
_entity_poly.entity_id
_entity_poly.type
_entity_poly.pdbx_seq_one_letter_code
_entity_poly.pdbx_strand_id
1 'polypeptide(L)'
;MNRRIPPRQILYPGNLFKIFFSSFFPKKIDEKYFNEFFKSFFKSKEETSFIPVNKARVGIFLIVEFLKKKFSKKKILMSPLTVFDVVNMVLCAGCNPDFIDFKKDSFDIDVDKLDQKLASDKDICAVLICNYQINTNIEEVLKVTKKYKIEVILDCAISITSSLNKKSIIDHVNYSVFSFNLFKVLQSIHGGVVITSDNEFKDFLRIRQENWSIYNYKDLFNYFIKGIQIKILTLPLIYELFTFNLFKFGDLKNIKFIQNLSKNDPNPKKKDFLDDSYKKKMNNGQMIEIYKNIKTIFLKRDKREHNFLLYEEGIKNDYLKLISRKKNLDEKNSFINFPILVKEDKKKLFSEYLYKNNIDHTKYFYRSCDNIECFREFGEQCINSQYISKNIILLPIHDSLNDRKISQNIKIINSFLKQ
;
A
#
# COMPACT_ATOMS: atom_id res chain seq x y z
N MET A 1 22.81 -22.97 6.70
CA MET A 1 21.49 -22.97 6.05
C MET A 1 21.13 -21.53 5.68
N ASN A 2 20.90 -21.26 4.40
CA ASN A 2 20.44 -19.94 3.94
C ASN A 2 18.97 -19.80 4.30
N ARG A 3 18.66 -19.15 5.42
CA ARG A 3 17.26 -18.88 5.82
C ARG A 3 16.58 -18.07 4.72
N ARG A 4 15.51 -18.58 4.16
CA ARG A 4 14.64 -17.86 3.22
C ARG A 4 13.73 -16.96 4.03
N ILE A 5 13.58 -15.75 3.56
CA ILE A 5 12.78 -14.75 4.27
C ILE A 5 11.65 -14.35 3.33
N PRO A 6 10.40 -14.28 3.80
CA PRO A 6 9.25 -13.95 2.96
C PRO A 6 9.47 -12.65 2.20
N PRO A 7 9.01 -12.54 0.94
CA PRO A 7 9.13 -11.31 0.14
C PRO A 7 8.32 -10.15 0.72
N ARG A 8 7.31 -10.48 1.51
CA ARG A 8 6.55 -9.49 2.29
C ARG A 8 6.96 -9.62 3.73
N GLN A 9 7.31 -8.51 4.33
CA GLN A 9 7.40 -8.44 5.78
C GLN A 9 6.03 -8.70 6.40
N ILE A 10 5.71 -9.94 6.55
CA ILE A 10 4.70 -10.32 7.52
C ILE A 10 5.46 -10.35 8.84
N LEU A 11 5.86 -9.16 9.28
CA LEU A 11 6.28 -8.96 10.64
C LEU A 11 5.05 -9.16 11.50
N TYR A 12 5.03 -10.31 12.07
CA TYR A 12 3.98 -10.70 12.95
C TYR A 12 4.01 -9.83 14.21
N PRO A 13 2.94 -9.09 14.54
CA PRO A 13 2.87 -8.40 15.82
C PRO A 13 3.06 -9.43 16.93
N GLY A 14 4.06 -9.24 17.78
CA GLY A 14 4.46 -10.23 18.79
C GLY A 14 3.40 -10.55 19.85
N ASN A 15 2.23 -9.90 19.82
CA ASN A 15 1.24 -9.95 20.87
C ASN A 15 -0.20 -10.02 20.39
N LEU A 16 -0.49 -10.82 19.33
CA LEU A 16 -1.88 -11.05 18.93
C LEU A 16 -2.75 -11.60 20.05
N PHE A 17 -2.19 -12.37 20.98
CA PHE A 17 -2.91 -12.80 22.20
C PHE A 17 -3.39 -11.59 23.01
N LYS A 18 -2.54 -10.59 23.20
CA LYS A 18 -2.93 -9.38 23.94
C LYS A 18 -4.02 -8.58 23.22
N ILE A 19 -3.97 -8.51 21.89
CA ILE A 19 -5.00 -7.89 21.08
C ILE A 19 -6.30 -8.69 21.22
N PHE A 20 -6.22 -10.02 21.11
CA PHE A 20 -7.35 -10.91 21.23
C PHE A 20 -8.02 -10.78 22.60
N PHE A 21 -7.27 -10.90 23.71
CA PHE A 21 -7.83 -10.76 25.05
C PHE A 21 -8.38 -9.36 25.33
N SER A 22 -7.75 -8.30 24.84
CA SER A 22 -8.29 -6.95 24.99
C SER A 22 -9.59 -6.75 24.21
N SER A 23 -9.86 -7.59 23.22
CA SER A 23 -11.07 -7.54 22.40
C SER A 23 -12.30 -8.13 23.11
N PHE A 24 -12.11 -8.99 24.14
CA PHE A 24 -13.21 -9.43 25.01
C PHE A 24 -13.73 -8.31 25.92
N PHE A 25 -12.90 -7.28 26.12
CA PHE A 25 -13.29 -6.09 26.90
C PHE A 25 -13.15 -4.85 25.98
N PRO A 26 -14.01 -4.73 24.96
CA PRO A 26 -13.88 -3.67 23.98
C PRO A 26 -14.10 -2.32 24.65
N LYS A 27 -13.02 -1.64 24.98
CA LYS A 27 -13.07 -0.23 25.35
C LYS A 27 -13.09 0.59 24.08
N LYS A 28 -13.93 1.61 24.06
CA LYS A 28 -13.91 2.63 23.01
C LYS A 28 -12.51 3.25 22.97
N ILE A 29 -11.98 3.44 21.78
CA ILE A 29 -10.72 4.18 21.63
C ILE A 29 -10.94 5.60 22.13
N ASP A 30 -10.05 6.07 22.97
CA ASP A 30 -9.95 7.50 23.24
C ASP A 30 -9.36 8.17 21.97
N GLU A 31 -10.26 8.72 21.17
CA GLU A 31 -9.91 9.36 19.89
C GLU A 31 -9.01 10.58 20.11
N LYS A 32 -9.19 11.31 21.23
CA LYS A 32 -8.34 12.43 21.60
C LYS A 32 -6.91 11.97 21.87
N TYR A 33 -6.74 10.95 22.72
CA TYR A 33 -5.41 10.40 23.00
C TYR A 33 -4.76 9.83 21.73
N PHE A 34 -5.53 9.15 20.88
CA PHE A 34 -5.04 8.66 19.59
C PHE A 34 -4.50 9.79 18.71
N ASN A 35 -5.28 10.84 18.55
CA ASN A 35 -4.90 12.00 17.77
C ASN A 35 -3.62 12.65 18.28
N GLU A 36 -3.56 12.96 19.57
CA GLU A 36 -2.40 13.60 20.20
C GLU A 36 -1.14 12.73 20.10
N PHE A 37 -1.28 11.41 20.27
CA PHE A 37 -0.17 10.48 20.13
C PHE A 37 0.43 10.51 18.71
N PHE A 38 -0.40 10.41 17.68
CA PHE A 38 0.07 10.42 16.30
C PHE A 38 0.62 11.79 15.90
N LYS A 39 -0.04 12.87 16.32
CA LYS A 39 0.40 14.23 16.08
C LYS A 39 1.81 14.46 16.64
N SER A 40 2.03 14.09 17.90
CA SER A 40 3.34 14.17 18.55
C SER A 40 4.40 13.28 17.85
N PHE A 41 4.02 12.06 17.48
CA PHE A 41 4.94 11.12 16.85
C PHE A 41 5.43 11.59 15.47
N PHE A 42 4.54 12.12 14.64
CA PHE A 42 4.88 12.65 13.31
C PHE A 42 5.33 14.10 13.34
N LYS A 43 5.28 14.78 14.48
CA LYS A 43 5.56 16.22 14.61
C LYS A 43 4.75 17.04 13.61
N SER A 44 3.49 16.63 13.40
CA SER A 44 2.59 17.26 12.45
C SER A 44 2.11 18.61 12.94
N LYS A 45 1.58 19.42 12.03
CA LYS A 45 1.03 20.74 12.33
C LYS A 45 -0.14 20.65 13.32
N GLU A 46 -0.43 21.73 14.02
CA GLU A 46 -1.47 21.75 15.03
C GLU A 46 -2.87 21.47 14.47
N GLU A 47 -3.17 21.98 13.29
CA GLU A 47 -4.44 21.75 12.59
C GLU A 47 -4.63 20.31 12.11
N THR A 48 -3.54 19.51 11.96
CA THR A 48 -3.60 18.12 11.50
C THR A 48 -4.29 17.24 12.54
N SER A 49 -5.21 16.41 12.09
CA SER A 49 -5.92 15.44 12.92
C SER A 49 -5.76 14.03 12.39
N PHE A 50 -5.59 13.08 13.30
CA PHE A 50 -5.48 11.64 13.04
C PHE A 50 -6.73 10.95 13.58
N ILE A 51 -7.57 10.45 12.68
CA ILE A 51 -8.87 9.89 13.03
C ILE A 51 -8.86 8.38 12.72
N PRO A 52 -9.06 7.51 13.74
CA PRO A 52 -9.05 6.07 13.54
C PRO A 52 -10.24 5.62 12.69
N VAL A 53 -9.97 4.72 11.74
CA VAL A 53 -11.00 4.09 10.90
C VAL A 53 -10.79 2.59 10.84
N ASN A 54 -11.85 1.86 10.54
CA ASN A 54 -11.83 0.40 10.40
C ASN A 54 -10.71 -0.10 9.47
N LYS A 55 -10.61 0.50 8.29
CA LYS A 55 -9.61 0.18 7.25
C LYS A 55 -9.28 1.45 6.47
N ALA A 56 -8.06 1.60 5.98
CA ALA A 56 -7.67 2.77 5.18
C ALA A 56 -8.61 3.02 3.99
N ARG A 57 -9.04 1.96 3.30
CA ARG A 57 -9.98 2.07 2.17
C ARG A 57 -11.33 2.69 2.57
N VAL A 58 -11.80 2.42 3.79
CA VAL A 58 -13.01 3.07 4.33
C VAL A 58 -12.77 4.56 4.56
N GLY A 59 -11.55 4.93 4.98
CA GLY A 59 -11.14 6.33 5.04
C GLY A 59 -11.22 7.00 3.67
N ILE A 60 -10.75 6.33 2.61
CA ILE A 60 -10.88 6.84 1.23
C ILE A 60 -12.35 7.02 0.84
N PHE A 61 -13.22 6.02 1.13
CA PHE A 61 -14.66 6.15 0.91
C PHE A 61 -15.23 7.41 1.57
N LEU A 62 -14.92 7.64 2.83
CA LEU A 62 -15.42 8.78 3.62
C LEU A 62 -14.92 10.12 3.08
N ILE A 63 -13.66 10.19 2.66
CA ILE A 63 -13.09 11.39 2.03
C ILE A 63 -13.81 11.68 0.71
N VAL A 64 -13.97 10.67 -0.14
CA VAL A 64 -14.63 10.83 -1.45
C VAL A 64 -16.10 11.21 -1.27
N GLU A 65 -16.82 10.57 -0.34
CA GLU A 65 -18.23 10.90 -0.02
C GLU A 65 -18.37 12.37 0.43
N PHE A 66 -17.46 12.84 1.25
CA PHE A 66 -17.42 14.22 1.71
C PHE A 66 -17.13 15.21 0.56
N LEU A 67 -16.06 14.99 -0.18
CA LEU A 67 -15.66 15.88 -1.27
C LEU A 67 -16.72 15.95 -2.38
N LYS A 68 -17.36 14.80 -2.70
CA LYS A 68 -18.50 14.77 -3.62
C LYS A 68 -19.63 15.72 -3.16
N LYS A 69 -19.98 15.70 -1.87
CA LYS A 69 -21.01 16.59 -1.31
C LYS A 69 -20.55 18.04 -1.32
N LYS A 70 -19.31 18.30 -0.91
CA LYS A 70 -18.73 19.64 -0.81
C LYS A 70 -18.69 20.37 -2.16
N PHE A 71 -18.30 19.65 -3.22
CA PHE A 71 -18.10 20.24 -4.55
C PHE A 71 -19.22 19.93 -5.54
N SER A 72 -20.19 19.09 -5.20
CA SER A 72 -21.25 18.62 -6.09
C SER A 72 -20.74 18.04 -7.42
N LYS A 73 -19.58 17.35 -7.38
CA LYS A 73 -18.90 16.73 -8.51
C LYS A 73 -18.79 15.22 -8.33
N LYS A 74 -18.72 14.47 -9.41
CA LYS A 74 -18.87 13.00 -9.37
C LYS A 74 -17.71 12.19 -9.93
N LYS A 75 -16.58 12.81 -10.29
CA LYS A 75 -15.45 12.10 -10.86
C LYS A 75 -14.22 12.19 -9.97
N ILE A 76 -13.55 11.06 -9.74
CA ILE A 76 -12.26 10.96 -9.05
C ILE A 76 -11.22 10.48 -10.04
N LEU A 77 -10.24 11.34 -10.31
CA LEU A 77 -9.09 10.98 -11.10
C LEU A 77 -8.06 10.27 -10.22
N MET A 78 -7.61 9.07 -10.60
CA MET A 78 -6.84 8.25 -9.68
C MET A 78 -5.68 7.45 -10.31
N SER A 79 -4.70 7.10 -9.49
CA SER A 79 -3.61 6.21 -9.89
C SER A 79 -4.15 4.83 -10.28
N PRO A 80 -3.76 4.27 -11.44
CA PRO A 80 -4.28 3.00 -11.92
C PRO A 80 -3.70 1.78 -11.17
N LEU A 81 -2.45 1.85 -10.67
CA LEU A 81 -1.85 0.77 -9.87
C LEU A 81 -2.28 0.88 -8.40
N THR A 82 -3.50 0.52 -8.10
CA THR A 82 -4.03 0.50 -6.74
C THR A 82 -4.68 -0.84 -6.41
N VAL A 83 -5.10 -1.01 -5.17
CA VAL A 83 -5.94 -2.16 -4.80
C VAL A 83 -7.33 -1.92 -5.38
N PHE A 84 -7.87 -2.88 -6.12
CA PHE A 84 -9.18 -2.74 -6.79
C PHE A 84 -10.32 -2.34 -5.82
N ASP A 85 -10.23 -2.71 -4.54
CA ASP A 85 -11.17 -2.26 -3.51
C ASP A 85 -11.12 -0.73 -3.27
N VAL A 86 -10.03 -0.05 -3.62
CA VAL A 86 -9.96 1.42 -3.55
C VAL A 86 -10.84 2.02 -4.67
N VAL A 87 -10.81 1.41 -5.86
CA VAL A 87 -11.73 1.78 -6.95
C VAL A 87 -13.18 1.55 -6.52
N ASN A 88 -13.47 0.42 -5.87
CA ASN A 88 -14.78 0.14 -5.30
C ASN A 88 -15.22 1.18 -4.25
N MET A 89 -14.29 1.71 -3.44
CA MET A 89 -14.65 2.76 -2.47
C MET A 89 -15.06 4.07 -3.16
N VAL A 90 -14.46 4.40 -4.28
CA VAL A 90 -14.88 5.54 -5.11
C VAL A 90 -16.30 5.32 -5.65
N LEU A 91 -16.58 4.14 -6.20
CA LEU A 91 -17.91 3.76 -6.70
C LEU A 91 -18.97 3.75 -5.59
N CYS A 92 -18.66 3.13 -4.44
CA CYS A 92 -19.55 3.09 -3.28
C CYS A 92 -19.89 4.49 -2.73
N ALA A 93 -18.97 5.47 -2.88
CA ALA A 93 -19.23 6.86 -2.54
C ALA A 93 -20.11 7.57 -3.60
N GLY A 94 -20.45 6.87 -4.69
CA GLY A 94 -21.26 7.37 -5.80
C GLY A 94 -20.49 8.35 -6.69
N CYS A 95 -19.18 8.15 -6.82
CA CYS A 95 -18.32 8.81 -7.78
C CYS A 95 -17.87 7.83 -8.85
N ASN A 96 -17.56 8.34 -10.04
CA ASN A 96 -16.97 7.57 -11.13
C ASN A 96 -15.44 7.70 -11.05
N PRO A 97 -14.70 6.58 -10.99
CA PRO A 97 -13.26 6.62 -11.14
C PRO A 97 -12.88 6.98 -12.57
N ASP A 98 -11.79 7.72 -12.75
CA ASP A 98 -11.08 7.90 -14.01
C ASP A 98 -9.59 7.70 -13.73
N PHE A 99 -8.83 7.19 -14.68
CA PHE A 99 -7.45 6.83 -14.43
C PHE A 99 -6.49 7.81 -15.10
N ILE A 100 -5.37 8.07 -14.40
CA ILE A 100 -4.25 8.88 -14.91
C ILE A 100 -2.99 8.03 -14.97
N ASP A 101 -2.41 7.90 -16.16
CA ASP A 101 -1.25 7.07 -16.40
C ASP A 101 0.02 7.62 -15.74
N PHE A 102 1.03 6.79 -15.66
CA PHE A 102 2.36 7.14 -15.19
C PHE A 102 3.28 7.58 -16.34
N LYS A 103 4.37 8.26 -15.99
CA LYS A 103 5.52 8.39 -16.86
C LYS A 103 6.10 6.99 -17.12
N LYS A 104 6.74 6.82 -18.28
CA LYS A 104 7.33 5.54 -18.68
C LYS A 104 8.33 5.03 -17.62
N ASP A 105 8.19 3.76 -17.24
CA ASP A 105 9.08 3.05 -16.30
C ASP A 105 9.23 3.73 -14.92
N SER A 106 8.23 4.47 -14.50
CA SER A 106 8.19 5.20 -13.23
C SER A 106 6.82 5.04 -12.54
N PHE A 107 6.79 5.28 -11.23
CA PHE A 107 5.53 5.48 -10.48
C PHE A 107 5.11 6.97 -10.47
N ASP A 108 5.82 7.83 -11.15
CA ASP A 108 5.47 9.23 -11.29
C ASP A 108 4.25 9.39 -12.19
N ILE A 109 3.29 10.18 -11.73
CA ILE A 109 2.12 10.55 -12.51
C ILE A 109 2.57 11.38 -13.74
N ASP A 110 1.96 11.12 -14.89
CA ASP A 110 2.10 11.95 -16.07
C ASP A 110 1.36 13.28 -15.85
N VAL A 111 2.12 14.29 -15.43
CA VAL A 111 1.55 15.60 -15.05
C VAL A 111 1.02 16.39 -16.25
N ASP A 112 1.50 16.12 -17.46
CA ASP A 112 0.99 16.77 -18.66
C ASP A 112 -0.41 16.23 -18.99
N LYS A 113 -0.61 14.92 -18.89
CA LYS A 113 -1.96 14.32 -18.99
C LYS A 113 -2.86 14.78 -17.86
N LEU A 114 -2.33 14.91 -16.64
CA LEU A 114 -3.07 15.43 -15.50
C LEU A 114 -3.58 16.85 -15.78
N ASP A 115 -2.71 17.75 -16.24
CA ASP A 115 -3.09 19.13 -16.58
C ASP A 115 -4.16 19.18 -17.68
N GLN A 116 -4.01 18.38 -18.73
CA GLN A 116 -4.98 18.28 -19.81
C GLN A 116 -6.37 17.79 -19.31
N LYS A 117 -6.40 16.73 -18.50
CA LYS A 117 -7.68 16.20 -17.94
C LYS A 117 -8.36 17.22 -17.03
N LEU A 118 -7.59 17.90 -16.15
CA LEU A 118 -8.15 18.92 -15.24
C LEU A 118 -8.62 20.18 -15.99
N ALA A 119 -7.99 20.50 -17.12
CA ALA A 119 -8.43 21.61 -17.98
C ALA A 119 -9.76 21.30 -18.69
N SER A 120 -9.90 20.08 -19.21
CA SER A 120 -11.04 19.67 -20.07
C SER A 120 -12.26 19.20 -19.27
N ASP A 121 -12.08 18.58 -18.10
CA ASP A 121 -13.16 17.98 -17.33
C ASP A 121 -13.44 18.73 -16.02
N LYS A 122 -14.56 19.41 -15.94
CA LYS A 122 -14.97 20.19 -14.77
C LYS A 122 -15.70 19.37 -13.71
N ASP A 123 -16.05 18.11 -13.99
CA ASP A 123 -16.70 17.20 -13.02
C ASP A 123 -15.69 16.49 -12.10
N ILE A 124 -14.39 16.67 -12.32
CA ILE A 124 -13.37 16.12 -11.45
C ILE A 124 -13.46 16.79 -10.08
N CYS A 125 -13.72 15.95 -9.07
CA CYS A 125 -13.86 16.34 -7.67
C CYS A 125 -12.52 16.37 -6.94
N ALA A 126 -11.70 15.35 -7.14
CA ALA A 126 -10.40 15.21 -6.49
C ALA A 126 -9.47 14.30 -7.32
N VAL A 127 -8.18 14.36 -6.99
CA VAL A 127 -7.15 13.46 -7.51
C VAL A 127 -6.69 12.53 -6.38
N LEU A 128 -6.89 11.22 -6.54
CA LEU A 128 -6.47 10.18 -5.58
C LEU A 128 -5.17 9.52 -6.05
N ILE A 129 -4.10 9.75 -5.32
CA ILE A 129 -2.77 9.23 -5.66
C ILE A 129 -2.30 8.21 -4.64
N CYS A 130 -1.80 7.07 -5.12
CA CYS A 130 -1.05 6.14 -4.29
C CYS A 130 0.39 6.62 -4.15
N ASN A 131 0.86 6.82 -2.92
CA ASN A 131 2.27 6.95 -2.64
C ASN A 131 2.86 5.56 -2.42
N TYR A 132 3.72 5.14 -3.32
CA TYR A 132 4.29 3.79 -3.32
C TYR A 132 5.47 3.67 -2.34
N GLN A 133 6.20 2.56 -2.40
CA GLN A 133 7.43 2.34 -1.62
C GLN A 133 8.55 3.31 -1.99
N ILE A 134 8.50 3.87 -3.20
CA ILE A 134 9.26 5.01 -3.70
C ILE A 134 8.26 6.14 -3.86
N ASN A 135 8.58 7.34 -3.39
CA ASN A 135 7.67 8.48 -3.52
C ASN A 135 7.40 8.77 -5.00
N THR A 136 6.15 9.07 -5.29
CA THR A 136 5.74 9.61 -6.58
C THR A 136 6.07 11.11 -6.65
N ASN A 137 5.95 11.71 -7.81
CA ASN A 137 6.19 13.14 -8.05
C ASN A 137 5.09 14.05 -7.46
N ILE A 138 4.82 13.91 -6.16
CA ILE A 138 3.71 14.58 -5.47
C ILE A 138 3.77 16.11 -5.61
N GLU A 139 4.95 16.72 -5.53
CA GLU A 139 5.08 18.18 -5.68
C GLU A 139 4.61 18.66 -7.05
N GLU A 140 4.98 17.94 -8.12
CA GLU A 140 4.54 18.28 -9.47
C GLU A 140 3.02 18.17 -9.59
N VAL A 141 2.45 17.10 -9.02
CA VAL A 141 0.99 16.90 -8.98
C VAL A 141 0.29 18.00 -8.19
N LEU A 142 0.79 18.35 -6.99
CA LEU A 142 0.22 19.43 -6.18
C LEU A 142 0.27 20.79 -6.89
N LYS A 143 1.36 21.06 -7.64
CA LYS A 143 1.47 22.27 -8.45
C LYS A 143 0.36 22.36 -9.51
N VAL A 144 0.13 21.24 -10.21
CA VAL A 144 -0.93 21.17 -11.24
C VAL A 144 -2.32 21.26 -10.63
N THR A 145 -2.62 20.47 -9.59
CA THR A 145 -3.96 20.45 -8.97
C THR A 145 -4.34 21.79 -8.33
N LYS A 146 -3.34 22.49 -7.76
CA LYS A 146 -3.55 23.85 -7.19
C LYS A 146 -4.01 24.87 -8.24
N LYS A 147 -3.52 24.78 -9.47
CA LYS A 147 -3.95 25.65 -10.58
C LYS A 147 -5.45 25.56 -10.83
N TYR A 148 -6.05 24.38 -10.62
CA TYR A 148 -7.48 24.11 -10.82
C TYR A 148 -8.30 24.10 -9.52
N LYS A 149 -7.67 24.35 -8.37
CA LYS A 149 -8.30 24.26 -7.03
C LYS A 149 -8.91 22.88 -6.77
N ILE A 150 -8.23 21.81 -7.20
CA ILE A 150 -8.63 20.42 -7.01
C ILE A 150 -7.89 19.82 -5.83
N GLU A 151 -8.62 19.17 -4.93
CA GLU A 151 -8.05 18.50 -3.77
C GLU A 151 -7.29 17.22 -4.16
N VAL A 152 -6.25 16.93 -3.40
CA VAL A 152 -5.48 15.69 -3.53
C VAL A 152 -5.74 14.79 -2.33
N ILE A 153 -6.13 13.55 -2.61
CA ILE A 153 -6.23 12.46 -1.62
C ILE A 153 -4.99 11.60 -1.76
N LEU A 154 -4.21 11.44 -0.68
CA LEU A 154 -2.97 10.68 -0.72
C LEU A 154 -3.15 9.32 -0.02
N ASP A 155 -3.15 8.23 -0.80
CA ASP A 155 -3.12 6.88 -0.25
C ASP A 155 -1.69 6.50 0.16
N CYS A 156 -1.40 6.66 1.44
CA CYS A 156 -0.15 6.29 2.08
C CYS A 156 -0.21 4.92 2.76
N ALA A 157 -1.08 4.02 2.30
CA ALA A 157 -1.27 2.70 2.94
C ALA A 157 0.01 1.85 3.04
N ILE A 158 1.04 2.15 2.25
CA ILE A 158 2.36 1.48 2.26
C ILE A 158 3.52 2.45 2.48
N SER A 159 3.26 3.73 2.74
CA SER A 159 4.29 4.78 2.78
C SER A 159 4.26 5.63 4.05
N ILE A 160 3.89 5.03 5.17
CA ILE A 160 3.76 5.70 6.49
C ILE A 160 5.05 6.41 6.97
N THR A 161 6.22 5.98 6.51
CA THR A 161 7.53 6.56 6.89
C THR A 161 8.10 7.50 5.84
N SER A 162 7.35 7.78 4.78
CA SER A 162 7.81 8.68 3.72
C SER A 162 7.81 10.14 4.15
N SER A 163 8.79 10.87 3.66
CA SER A 163 8.90 12.32 3.84
C SER A 163 9.32 13.00 2.55
N LEU A 164 8.95 14.26 2.42
CA LEU A 164 9.26 15.14 1.31
C LEU A 164 9.67 16.49 1.89
N ASN A 165 10.80 17.06 1.44
CA ASN A 165 11.34 18.32 1.97
C ASN A 165 11.46 18.31 3.50
N LYS A 166 11.98 17.22 4.07
CA LYS A 166 12.16 16.98 5.52
C LYS A 166 10.87 16.95 6.36
N LYS A 167 9.68 17.06 5.73
CA LYS A 167 8.38 16.96 6.39
C LYS A 167 7.73 15.62 6.07
N SER A 168 6.87 15.14 6.96
CA SER A 168 6.06 13.96 6.67
C SER A 168 5.24 14.20 5.40
N ILE A 169 5.11 13.16 4.56
CA ILE A 169 4.40 13.27 3.28
C ILE A 169 2.94 13.72 3.46
N ILE A 170 2.34 13.40 4.60
CA ILE A 170 0.96 13.76 4.93
C ILE A 170 0.75 15.27 5.18
N ASP A 171 1.83 16.01 5.49
CA ASP A 171 1.75 17.46 5.77
C ASP A 171 1.65 18.30 4.48
N HIS A 172 1.70 17.65 3.32
CA HIS A 172 1.60 18.31 2.01
C HIS A 172 0.19 18.32 1.43
N VAL A 173 -0.75 17.56 2.02
CA VAL A 173 -2.14 17.43 1.52
C VAL A 173 -3.15 17.58 2.66
N ASN A 174 -4.40 17.92 2.32
CA ASN A 174 -5.49 18.01 3.30
C ASN A 174 -6.08 16.64 3.66
N TYR A 175 -5.91 15.63 2.81
CA TYR A 175 -6.52 14.31 2.98
C TYR A 175 -5.53 13.21 2.68
N SER A 176 -5.26 12.37 3.67
CA SER A 176 -4.44 11.17 3.48
C SER A 176 -4.89 10.02 4.36
N VAL A 177 -4.42 8.82 4.03
CA VAL A 177 -4.75 7.61 4.80
C VAL A 177 -3.51 6.76 5.05
N PHE A 178 -3.38 6.18 6.26
CA PHE A 178 -2.48 5.06 6.54
C PHE A 178 -3.26 3.78 6.79
N SER A 179 -2.62 2.64 6.52
CA SER A 179 -3.20 1.31 6.75
C SER A 179 -2.38 0.52 7.76
N PHE A 180 -3.07 -0.14 8.69
CA PHE A 180 -2.50 -1.02 9.71
C PHE A 180 -2.85 -2.50 9.51
N ASN A 181 -3.14 -2.91 8.27
CA ASN A 181 -3.42 -4.30 7.97
C ASN A 181 -2.18 -5.19 8.19
N LEU A 182 -2.40 -6.52 8.32
CA LEU A 182 -1.38 -7.55 8.54
C LEU A 182 -0.16 -7.49 7.61
N PHE A 183 -0.29 -6.93 6.40
CA PHE A 183 0.79 -6.85 5.41
C PHE A 183 1.44 -5.46 5.31
N LYS A 184 1.27 -4.61 6.32
CA LYS A 184 1.83 -3.24 6.33
C LYS A 184 3.06 -3.15 7.21
N VAL A 185 3.82 -2.09 7.06
CA VAL A 185 5.03 -1.82 7.85
C VAL A 185 4.70 -1.64 9.33
N LEU A 186 3.65 -0.90 9.61
CA LEU A 186 3.04 -0.79 10.93
C LEU A 186 1.75 -1.59 10.92
N GLN A 187 1.72 -2.66 11.68
CA GLN A 187 0.65 -3.65 11.63
C GLN A 187 -0.16 -3.65 12.91
N SER A 188 -1.46 -3.84 12.73
CA SER A 188 -2.36 -4.47 13.69
C SER A 188 -3.15 -5.54 12.94
N ILE A 189 -4.13 -6.18 13.55
CA ILE A 189 -4.94 -7.21 12.85
C ILE A 189 -5.59 -6.60 11.59
N HIS A 190 -6.16 -5.43 11.73
CA HIS A 190 -6.63 -4.53 10.68
C HIS A 190 -6.70 -3.11 11.27
N GLY A 191 -7.07 -2.15 10.47
CA GLY A 191 -7.20 -0.76 10.90
C GLY A 191 -6.66 0.20 9.86
N GLY A 192 -6.95 1.46 10.10
CA GLY A 192 -6.44 2.57 9.32
C GLY A 192 -6.58 3.86 10.10
N VAL A 193 -6.01 4.91 9.55
CA VAL A 193 -6.17 6.26 10.06
C VAL A 193 -6.40 7.19 8.88
N VAL A 194 -7.35 8.08 9.02
CA VAL A 194 -7.53 9.24 8.15
C VAL A 194 -6.77 10.41 8.77
N ILE A 195 -6.01 11.10 7.96
CA ILE A 195 -5.27 12.29 8.36
C ILE A 195 -5.84 13.47 7.58
N THR A 196 -6.21 14.53 8.30
CA THR A 196 -6.79 15.72 7.68
C THR A 196 -6.53 16.97 8.48
N SER A 197 -6.45 18.10 7.78
CA SER A 197 -6.49 19.47 8.35
C SER A 197 -7.84 20.17 8.14
N ASP A 198 -8.79 19.56 7.44
CA ASP A 198 -10.12 20.10 7.16
C ASP A 198 -11.09 19.85 8.33
N ASN A 199 -11.52 20.92 9.01
CA ASN A 199 -12.43 20.86 10.15
C ASN A 199 -13.85 20.39 9.75
N GLU A 200 -14.34 20.81 8.58
CA GLU A 200 -15.66 20.38 8.08
C GLU A 200 -15.67 18.87 7.86
N PHE A 201 -14.57 18.34 7.33
CA PHE A 201 -14.44 16.90 7.16
C PHE A 201 -14.35 16.13 8.49
N LYS A 202 -13.69 16.69 9.52
CA LYS A 202 -13.67 16.09 10.86
C LYS A 202 -15.08 15.96 11.44
N ASP A 203 -15.88 16.99 11.31
CA ASP A 203 -17.27 16.98 11.81
C ASP A 203 -18.14 16.01 11.00
N PHE A 204 -17.98 15.99 9.67
CA PHE A 204 -18.62 15.00 8.82
C PHE A 204 -18.27 13.56 9.23
N LEU A 205 -16.99 13.27 9.48
CA LEU A 205 -16.55 11.93 9.93
C LEU A 205 -17.19 11.54 11.26
N ARG A 206 -17.24 12.44 12.22
CA ARG A 206 -17.84 12.19 13.54
C ARG A 206 -19.31 11.80 13.41
N ILE A 207 -20.08 12.60 12.68
CA ILE A 207 -21.52 12.33 12.42
C ILE A 207 -21.68 11.03 11.66
N ARG A 208 -20.88 10.80 10.61
CA ARG A 208 -21.01 9.62 9.75
C ARG A 208 -20.70 8.32 10.46
N GLN A 209 -19.79 8.34 11.42
CA GLN A 209 -19.38 7.17 12.20
C GLN A 209 -20.13 7.02 13.53
N GLU A 210 -21.01 7.93 13.89
CA GLU A 210 -21.67 7.94 15.21
C GLU A 210 -22.30 6.59 15.54
N ASN A 211 -23.08 6.04 14.61
CA ASN A 211 -23.81 4.79 14.76
C ASN A 211 -23.03 3.53 14.32
N TRP A 212 -21.74 3.66 13.99
CA TRP A 212 -20.95 2.50 13.58
C TRP A 212 -20.57 1.65 14.80
N SER A 213 -20.73 0.33 14.65
CA SER A 213 -20.38 -0.61 15.71
C SER A 213 -18.86 -0.78 15.86
N ILE A 214 -18.42 -1.20 17.05
CA ILE A 214 -17.04 -1.68 17.25
C ILE A 214 -16.96 -3.11 16.72
N TYR A 215 -15.76 -3.54 16.30
CA TYR A 215 -15.52 -4.94 15.96
C TYR A 215 -15.92 -5.85 17.13
N ASN A 216 -16.77 -6.84 16.87
CA ASN A 216 -17.13 -7.82 17.86
C ASN A 216 -16.03 -8.88 18.03
N TYR A 217 -16.12 -9.67 19.11
CA TYR A 217 -15.11 -10.69 19.42
C TYR A 217 -14.99 -11.76 18.33
N LYS A 218 -16.07 -12.13 17.63
CA LYS A 218 -16.07 -13.12 16.55
C LYS A 218 -15.25 -12.64 15.35
N ASP A 219 -15.43 -11.38 14.94
CA ASP A 219 -14.66 -10.80 13.85
C ASP A 219 -13.17 -10.78 14.18
N LEU A 220 -12.85 -10.36 15.41
CA LEU A 220 -11.46 -10.28 15.86
C LEU A 220 -10.83 -11.66 16.04
N PHE A 221 -11.59 -12.63 16.51
CA PHE A 221 -11.15 -14.02 16.59
C PHE A 221 -10.81 -14.58 15.21
N ASN A 222 -11.64 -14.37 14.20
CA ASN A 222 -11.37 -14.81 12.84
C ASN A 222 -10.08 -14.18 12.29
N TYR A 223 -9.86 -12.88 12.51
CA TYR A 223 -8.62 -12.20 12.13
C TYR A 223 -7.41 -12.73 12.89
N PHE A 224 -7.59 -13.02 14.19
CA PHE A 224 -6.55 -13.60 15.03
C PHE A 224 -6.12 -14.99 14.54
N ILE A 225 -7.05 -15.88 14.26
CA ILE A 225 -6.76 -17.22 13.69
C ILE A 225 -6.01 -17.07 12.37
N LYS A 226 -6.46 -16.21 11.47
CA LYS A 226 -5.77 -15.90 10.22
C LYS A 226 -4.35 -15.37 10.47
N GLY A 227 -4.18 -14.50 11.46
CA GLY A 227 -2.88 -13.98 11.85
C GLY A 227 -1.93 -15.08 12.35
N ILE A 228 -2.42 -16.00 13.19
CA ILE A 228 -1.65 -17.17 13.65
C ILE A 228 -1.23 -18.06 12.48
N GLN A 229 -2.17 -18.39 11.59
CA GLN A 229 -1.89 -19.21 10.41
C GLN A 229 -0.76 -18.57 9.57
N ILE A 230 -0.85 -17.28 9.30
CA ILE A 230 0.19 -16.54 8.57
C ILE A 230 1.52 -16.59 9.32
N LYS A 231 1.52 -16.44 10.65
CA LYS A 231 2.74 -16.52 11.46
C LYS A 231 3.39 -17.88 11.34
N ILE A 232 2.64 -18.94 11.53
CA ILE A 232 3.16 -20.30 11.45
C ILE A 232 3.77 -20.55 10.06
N LEU A 233 3.03 -20.21 8.99
CA LEU A 233 3.49 -20.38 7.61
C LEU A 233 4.71 -19.53 7.24
N THR A 234 4.98 -18.48 8.01
CA THR A 234 6.12 -17.57 7.77
C THR A 234 7.24 -17.70 8.80
N LEU A 235 7.15 -18.63 9.76
CA LEU A 235 8.29 -18.98 10.62
C LEU A 235 9.47 -19.42 9.74
N PRO A 236 10.70 -18.96 9.99
CA PRO A 236 11.84 -19.19 9.08
C PRO A 236 12.02 -20.65 8.67
N LEU A 237 11.93 -21.58 9.62
CA LEU A 237 12.07 -23.01 9.35
C LEU A 237 10.91 -23.58 8.51
N ILE A 238 9.68 -23.25 8.89
CA ILE A 238 8.47 -23.72 8.17
C ILE A 238 8.42 -23.09 6.78
N TYR A 239 8.76 -21.81 6.68
CA TYR A 239 8.82 -21.13 5.40
C TYR A 239 9.84 -21.78 4.45
N GLU A 240 11.03 -22.08 4.94
CA GLU A 240 12.09 -22.68 4.15
C GLU A 240 11.74 -24.13 3.68
N LEU A 241 11.19 -24.92 4.58
CA LEU A 241 10.93 -26.33 4.29
C LEU A 241 9.62 -26.55 3.52
N PHE A 242 8.57 -25.77 3.78
CA PHE A 242 7.23 -26.02 3.25
C PHE A 242 6.69 -24.85 2.43
N THR A 243 6.52 -23.67 3.02
CA THR A 243 5.75 -22.59 2.40
C THR A 243 6.37 -22.09 1.09
N PHE A 244 7.69 -21.85 1.09
CA PHE A 244 8.40 -21.42 -0.11
C PHE A 244 8.36 -22.51 -1.20
N ASN A 245 8.56 -23.77 -0.82
CA ASN A 245 8.55 -24.88 -1.79
C ASN A 245 7.15 -25.10 -2.37
N LEU A 246 6.09 -24.88 -1.58
CA LEU A 246 4.72 -24.91 -2.08
C LEU A 246 4.48 -23.84 -3.14
N PHE A 247 4.84 -22.59 -2.88
CA PHE A 247 4.70 -21.49 -3.86
C PHE A 247 5.58 -21.72 -5.09
N LYS A 248 6.84 -22.14 -4.89
CA LYS A 248 7.75 -22.52 -5.98
C LYS A 248 7.14 -23.60 -6.87
N PHE A 249 6.62 -24.68 -6.29
CA PHE A 249 5.97 -25.77 -7.01
C PHE A 249 4.72 -25.29 -7.75
N GLY A 250 3.85 -24.54 -7.08
CA GLY A 250 2.64 -23.98 -7.68
C GLY A 250 2.92 -23.10 -8.90
N ASP A 251 3.97 -22.28 -8.82
CA ASP A 251 4.38 -21.41 -9.91
C ASP A 251 5.04 -22.18 -11.07
N LEU A 252 5.98 -23.09 -10.78
CA LEU A 252 6.68 -23.87 -11.80
C LEU A 252 5.74 -24.83 -12.54
N LYS A 253 4.73 -25.36 -11.85
CA LYS A 253 3.72 -26.27 -12.41
C LYS A 253 2.43 -25.59 -12.87
N ASN A 254 2.37 -24.23 -12.79
CA ASN A 254 1.19 -23.43 -13.16
C ASN A 254 -0.11 -23.86 -12.44
N ILE A 255 -0.02 -24.25 -11.16
CA ILE A 255 -1.17 -24.67 -10.37
C ILE A 255 -1.94 -23.42 -9.91
N LYS A 256 -3.02 -23.06 -10.61
CA LYS A 256 -3.82 -21.84 -10.38
C LYS A 256 -4.28 -21.69 -8.93
N PHE A 257 -4.67 -22.76 -8.25
CA PHE A 257 -5.10 -22.72 -6.85
C PHE A 257 -3.99 -22.17 -5.94
N ILE A 258 -2.76 -22.70 -6.05
CA ILE A 258 -1.60 -22.26 -5.25
C ILE A 258 -1.21 -20.84 -5.60
N GLN A 259 -1.17 -20.50 -6.88
CA GLN A 259 -0.89 -19.13 -7.34
C GLN A 259 -1.91 -18.11 -6.78
N ASN A 260 -3.18 -18.51 -6.68
CA ASN A 260 -4.22 -17.64 -6.14
C ASN A 260 -4.09 -17.40 -4.64
N LEU A 261 -3.45 -18.29 -3.88
CA LEU A 261 -3.14 -18.04 -2.45
C LEU A 261 -2.20 -16.84 -2.26
N SER A 262 -1.38 -16.51 -3.26
CA SER A 262 -0.46 -15.36 -3.23
C SER A 262 -1.08 -14.07 -3.78
N LYS A 263 -2.26 -14.13 -4.42
CA LYS A 263 -2.95 -12.97 -4.99
C LYS A 263 -3.90 -12.34 -3.98
N ASN A 264 -3.97 -11.01 -3.98
CA ASN A 264 -5.05 -10.31 -3.32
C ASN A 264 -6.29 -10.45 -4.20
N ASP A 265 -7.27 -11.19 -3.76
CA ASP A 265 -8.52 -11.51 -4.46
C ASP A 265 -8.34 -11.78 -5.97
N PRO A 266 -8.39 -13.06 -6.38
CA PRO A 266 -8.19 -13.43 -7.78
C PRO A 266 -9.32 -12.96 -8.71
N ASN A 267 -10.53 -12.72 -8.19
CA ASN A 267 -11.73 -12.38 -8.94
C ASN A 267 -12.35 -11.06 -8.44
N PRO A 268 -11.77 -9.90 -8.78
CA PRO A 268 -12.31 -8.60 -8.38
C PRO A 268 -13.72 -8.41 -8.96
N LYS A 269 -14.62 -7.87 -8.14
CA LYS A 269 -15.98 -7.54 -8.52
C LYS A 269 -16.25 -6.06 -8.25
N LYS A 270 -17.05 -5.44 -9.11
CA LYS A 270 -17.58 -4.10 -8.90
C LYS A 270 -18.54 -4.08 -7.71
N LYS A 271 -18.51 -3.02 -6.93
CA LYS A 271 -19.40 -2.77 -5.77
C LYS A 271 -19.99 -1.37 -5.90
N ASP A 272 -21.30 -1.29 -5.77
CA ASP A 272 -22.04 -0.02 -5.87
C ASP A 272 -22.46 0.54 -4.51
N PHE A 273 -22.27 -0.23 -3.42
CA PHE A 273 -22.58 0.18 -2.06
C PHE A 273 -21.57 -0.34 -1.04
N LEU A 274 -21.41 0.41 0.04
CA LEU A 274 -20.53 0.04 1.13
C LEU A 274 -21.16 -1.07 1.98
N ASP A 275 -20.53 -2.24 1.98
CA ASP A 275 -20.95 -3.39 2.80
C ASP A 275 -20.91 -3.03 4.29
N ASP A 276 -21.90 -3.52 5.08
CA ASP A 276 -22.01 -3.24 6.51
C ASP A 276 -20.81 -3.73 7.33
N SER A 277 -20.10 -4.75 6.85
CA SER A 277 -18.84 -5.21 7.45
C SER A 277 -17.75 -4.13 7.48
N TYR A 278 -17.87 -3.10 6.65
CA TYR A 278 -16.98 -1.94 6.62
C TYR A 278 -17.40 -0.81 7.58
N LYS A 279 -18.70 -0.77 7.97
CA LYS A 279 -19.27 0.25 8.87
C LYS A 279 -18.95 -0.07 10.34
N LYS A 280 -17.68 -0.18 10.67
CA LYS A 280 -17.19 -0.51 12.00
C LYS A 280 -16.12 0.48 12.45
N LYS A 281 -16.06 0.71 13.77
CA LYS A 281 -15.00 1.51 14.41
C LYS A 281 -13.80 0.64 14.77
N MET A 282 -12.61 1.22 14.76
CA MET A 282 -11.41 0.56 15.29
C MET A 282 -11.57 0.33 16.80
N ASN A 283 -11.05 -0.77 17.34
CA ASN A 283 -11.11 -1.05 18.76
C ASN A 283 -9.75 -0.81 19.46
N ASN A 284 -9.81 -0.75 20.79
CA ASN A 284 -8.64 -0.46 21.62
C ASN A 284 -7.52 -1.51 21.50
N GLY A 285 -7.88 -2.79 21.30
CA GLY A 285 -6.92 -3.87 21.14
C GLY A 285 -6.00 -3.68 19.92
N GLN A 286 -6.56 -3.15 18.82
CA GLN A 286 -5.79 -2.84 17.63
C GLN A 286 -4.78 -1.71 17.87
N MET A 287 -5.14 -0.74 18.70
CA MET A 287 -4.29 0.38 19.04
C MET A 287 -3.06 0.00 19.86
N ILE A 288 -3.18 -0.98 20.75
CA ILE A 288 -2.09 -1.42 21.61
C ILE A 288 -0.86 -1.84 20.80
N GLU A 289 -1.07 -2.58 19.71
CA GLU A 289 0.03 -3.02 18.84
C GLU A 289 0.62 -1.88 18.02
N ILE A 290 -0.21 -0.96 17.57
CA ILE A 290 0.24 0.22 16.84
C ILE A 290 1.17 1.06 17.74
N TYR A 291 0.75 1.38 18.96
CA TYR A 291 1.55 2.15 19.91
C TYR A 291 2.89 1.49 20.25
N LYS A 292 2.90 0.15 20.35
CA LYS A 292 4.10 -0.59 20.63
C LYS A 292 5.12 -0.57 19.51
N ASN A 293 4.63 -0.75 18.26
CA ASN A 293 5.47 -0.99 17.12
C ASN A 293 5.88 0.30 16.39
N ILE A 294 5.12 1.38 16.56
CA ILE A 294 5.36 2.64 15.83
C ILE A 294 6.76 3.22 16.11
N LYS A 295 7.25 3.09 17.35
CA LYS A 295 8.56 3.61 17.74
C LYS A 295 9.74 3.02 16.95
N THR A 296 9.57 1.84 16.36
CA THR A 296 10.62 1.14 15.63
C THR A 296 10.53 1.30 14.11
N ILE A 297 9.47 1.93 13.60
CA ILE A 297 9.24 1.95 12.14
C ILE A 297 10.29 2.73 11.36
N PHE A 298 10.84 3.80 11.93
CA PHE A 298 11.88 4.58 11.26
C PHE A 298 13.22 3.83 11.23
N LEU A 299 13.63 3.18 12.31
CA LEU A 299 14.83 2.33 12.34
C LEU A 299 14.74 1.20 11.31
N LYS A 300 13.56 0.56 11.23
CA LYS A 300 13.31 -0.48 10.23
C LYS A 300 13.31 0.08 8.80
N ARG A 301 12.82 1.30 8.60
CA ARG A 301 12.91 1.99 7.30
C ARG A 301 14.36 2.19 6.89
N ASP A 302 15.20 2.71 7.78
CA ASP A 302 16.59 3.00 7.47
C ASP A 302 17.37 1.74 7.06
N LYS A 303 17.09 0.60 7.72
CA LYS A 303 17.67 -0.69 7.29
C LYS A 303 17.14 -1.15 5.93
N ARG A 304 15.86 -0.92 5.63
CA ARG A 304 15.28 -1.23 4.31
C ARG A 304 15.83 -0.30 3.22
N GLU A 305 16.02 0.97 3.53
CA GLU A 305 16.67 1.93 2.63
C GLU A 305 18.08 1.46 2.27
N HIS A 306 18.88 1.07 3.27
CA HIS A 306 20.20 0.49 3.05
C HIS A 306 20.14 -0.73 2.11
N ASN A 307 19.24 -1.68 2.40
CA ASN A 307 19.05 -2.87 1.58
C ASN A 307 18.60 -2.55 0.14
N PHE A 308 17.76 -1.52 -0.02
CA PHE A 308 17.31 -1.03 -1.32
C PHE A 308 18.48 -0.47 -2.14
N LEU A 309 19.31 0.37 -1.52
CA LEU A 309 20.48 0.97 -2.17
C LEU A 309 21.49 -0.08 -2.63
N LEU A 310 21.72 -1.13 -1.82
CA LEU A 310 22.58 -2.25 -2.24
C LEU A 310 22.09 -2.91 -3.54
N TYR A 311 20.79 -3.16 -3.68
CA TYR A 311 20.23 -3.68 -4.93
C TYR A 311 20.31 -2.67 -6.07
N GLU A 312 19.98 -1.41 -5.82
CA GLU A 312 20.00 -0.34 -6.83
C GLU A 312 21.39 -0.16 -7.46
N GLU A 313 22.43 -0.19 -6.62
CA GLU A 313 23.82 -0.05 -7.04
C GLU A 313 24.39 -1.33 -7.66
N GLY A 314 23.97 -2.49 -7.12
CA GLY A 314 24.58 -3.78 -7.44
C GLY A 314 23.98 -4.49 -8.65
N ILE A 315 22.70 -4.24 -9.01
CA ILE A 315 22.08 -4.93 -10.14
C ILE A 315 22.52 -4.28 -11.46
N LYS A 316 23.21 -5.10 -12.29
CA LYS A 316 23.72 -4.75 -13.62
C LYS A 316 23.39 -5.90 -14.57
N ASN A 317 22.22 -5.87 -15.18
CA ASN A 317 21.74 -6.89 -16.09
C ASN A 317 20.85 -6.27 -17.18
N ASP A 318 21.14 -6.55 -18.45
CA ASP A 318 20.52 -5.91 -19.61
C ASP A 318 19.05 -6.28 -19.83
N TYR A 319 18.59 -7.35 -19.19
CA TYR A 319 17.19 -7.79 -19.22
C TYR A 319 16.34 -7.19 -18.12
N LEU A 320 16.97 -6.44 -17.20
CA LEU A 320 16.33 -5.85 -16.04
C LEU A 320 16.43 -4.33 -16.08
N LYS A 321 15.34 -3.67 -15.76
CA LYS A 321 15.30 -2.21 -15.66
C LYS A 321 14.82 -1.83 -14.26
N LEU A 322 15.54 -0.91 -13.63
CA LEU A 322 15.12 -0.35 -12.36
C LEU A 322 14.01 0.67 -12.58
N ILE A 323 13.06 0.73 -11.65
CA ILE A 323 12.06 1.80 -11.65
C ILE A 323 12.78 3.14 -11.46
N SER A 324 12.52 4.07 -12.37
CA SER A 324 13.06 5.42 -12.30
C SER A 324 12.59 6.13 -11.04
N ARG A 325 13.49 6.78 -10.32
CA ARG A 325 13.17 7.66 -9.20
C ARG A 325 14.08 8.88 -9.18
N LYS A 326 13.55 9.99 -8.71
CA LYS A 326 14.37 11.16 -8.40
C LYS A 326 15.18 10.86 -7.12
N LYS A 327 16.47 11.09 -7.15
CA LYS A 327 17.33 11.05 -5.96
C LYS A 327 17.33 12.44 -5.34
N ASN A 328 16.61 12.60 -4.23
CA ASN A 328 16.59 13.82 -3.45
C ASN A 328 17.00 13.51 -2.01
N LEU A 329 18.01 14.18 -1.48
CA LEU A 329 18.52 13.98 -0.11
C LEU A 329 17.49 14.37 0.96
N ASP A 330 16.59 15.27 0.64
CA ASP A 330 15.53 15.73 1.55
C ASP A 330 14.27 14.86 1.52
N GLU A 331 14.28 13.79 0.69
CA GLU A 331 13.20 12.82 0.61
C GLU A 331 13.57 11.51 1.29
N LYS A 332 12.61 10.96 2.02
CA LYS A 332 12.67 9.60 2.55
C LYS A 332 11.53 8.76 2.00
N ASN A 333 11.85 7.55 1.60
CA ASN A 333 10.90 6.58 1.07
C ASN A 333 10.61 5.49 2.10
N SER A 334 9.49 4.79 1.97
CA SER A 334 9.15 3.72 2.91
C SER A 334 9.85 2.39 2.63
N PHE A 335 10.28 2.16 1.40
CA PHE A 335 11.06 0.99 0.98
C PHE A 335 10.52 -0.34 1.52
N ILE A 336 9.42 -0.85 0.97
CA ILE A 336 8.84 -2.13 1.39
C ILE A 336 9.45 -3.31 0.63
N ASN A 337 9.64 -3.12 -0.68
CA ASN A 337 10.21 -4.09 -1.60
C ASN A 337 11.10 -3.36 -2.60
N PHE A 338 11.97 -4.10 -3.29
CA PHE A 338 12.76 -3.58 -4.39
C PHE A 338 12.09 -3.92 -5.73
N PRO A 339 11.55 -2.94 -6.47
CA PRO A 339 10.87 -3.19 -7.74
C PRO A 339 11.86 -3.29 -8.90
N ILE A 340 11.70 -4.32 -9.72
CA ILE A 340 12.46 -4.50 -10.97
C ILE A 340 11.45 -4.71 -12.10
N LEU A 341 11.65 -4.02 -13.20
CA LEU A 341 10.96 -4.29 -14.46
C LEU A 341 11.78 -5.29 -15.27
N VAL A 342 11.17 -6.39 -15.64
CA VAL A 342 11.79 -7.42 -16.46
C VAL A 342 11.30 -7.26 -17.88
N LYS A 343 12.15 -7.40 -18.89
CA LYS A 343 11.71 -7.41 -20.29
C LYS A 343 10.58 -8.44 -20.47
N GLU A 344 9.53 -8.06 -21.17
CA GLU A 344 8.21 -8.72 -21.16
C GLU A 344 8.27 -10.23 -21.43
N ASP A 345 9.04 -10.63 -22.43
CA ASP A 345 9.24 -12.02 -22.81
C ASP A 345 10.06 -12.83 -21.80
N LYS A 346 10.78 -12.19 -20.89
CA LYS A 346 11.69 -12.82 -19.92
C LYS A 346 11.15 -12.90 -18.49
N LYS A 347 10.02 -12.24 -18.16
CA LYS A 347 9.50 -12.22 -16.77
C LYS A 347 9.26 -13.62 -16.20
N LYS A 348 8.64 -14.50 -16.97
CA LYS A 348 8.39 -15.89 -16.54
C LYS A 348 9.72 -16.60 -16.29
N LEU A 349 10.65 -16.53 -17.24
CA LEU A 349 11.96 -17.16 -17.16
C LEU A 349 12.76 -16.62 -15.96
N PHE A 350 12.75 -15.30 -15.74
CA PHE A 350 13.42 -14.69 -14.60
C PHE A 350 12.80 -15.13 -13.25
N SER A 351 11.48 -15.20 -13.15
CA SER A 351 10.81 -15.73 -11.97
C SER A 351 11.19 -17.18 -11.68
N GLU A 352 11.22 -18.03 -12.70
CA GLU A 352 11.66 -19.43 -12.56
C GLU A 352 13.14 -19.52 -12.15
N TYR A 353 13.98 -18.67 -12.73
CA TYR A 353 15.40 -18.58 -12.38
C TYR A 353 15.60 -18.18 -10.91
N LEU A 354 14.87 -17.18 -10.42
CA LEU A 354 14.90 -16.78 -9.01
C LEU A 354 14.49 -17.94 -8.09
N TYR A 355 13.41 -18.65 -8.42
CA TYR A 355 12.98 -19.81 -7.64
C TYR A 355 14.02 -20.95 -7.63
N LYS A 356 14.64 -21.26 -8.79
CA LYS A 356 15.70 -22.27 -8.87
C LYS A 356 16.89 -21.92 -7.98
N ASN A 357 17.20 -20.64 -7.86
CA ASN A 357 18.29 -20.13 -7.01
C ASN A 357 17.84 -19.77 -5.58
N ASN A 358 16.64 -20.19 -5.17
CA ASN A 358 16.10 -19.96 -3.84
C ASN A 358 16.03 -18.48 -3.43
N ILE A 359 15.75 -17.62 -4.39
CA ILE A 359 15.44 -16.20 -4.17
C ILE A 359 13.92 -16.04 -4.19
N ASP A 360 13.40 -15.64 -3.05
CA ASP A 360 11.98 -15.33 -2.90
C ASP A 360 11.64 -13.99 -3.57
N HIS A 361 10.45 -13.90 -4.14
CA HIS A 361 10.00 -12.71 -4.87
C HIS A 361 8.49 -12.68 -5.02
N THR A 362 7.94 -11.54 -5.38
CA THR A 362 6.51 -11.35 -5.64
C THR A 362 6.30 -10.80 -7.05
N LYS A 363 5.41 -11.42 -7.82
CA LYS A 363 5.09 -11.04 -9.21
C LYS A 363 3.64 -10.58 -9.44
N TYR A 364 2.78 -10.65 -8.41
CA TYR A 364 1.34 -10.36 -8.51
C TYR A 364 0.87 -9.24 -7.57
N PHE A 365 1.78 -8.39 -7.12
CA PHE A 365 1.45 -7.37 -6.13
C PHE A 365 0.64 -6.22 -6.73
N TYR A 366 1.05 -5.72 -7.90
CA TYR A 366 0.40 -4.62 -8.58
C TYR A 366 -0.49 -5.11 -9.71
N ARG A 367 -1.69 -4.55 -9.79
CA ARG A 367 -2.61 -4.71 -10.92
C ARG A 367 -2.98 -3.32 -11.42
N SER A 368 -3.00 -3.13 -12.74
CA SER A 368 -3.52 -1.93 -13.36
C SER A 368 -5.04 -2.02 -13.38
N CYS A 369 -5.71 -1.19 -12.58
CA CYS A 369 -7.16 -1.28 -12.37
C CYS A 369 -7.95 -0.92 -13.63
N ASP A 370 -7.43 -0.05 -14.49
CA ASP A 370 -7.98 0.28 -15.81
C ASP A 370 -8.09 -0.93 -16.73
N ASN A 371 -7.29 -1.99 -16.51
CA ASN A 371 -7.31 -3.22 -17.29
C ASN A 371 -8.09 -4.38 -16.62
N ILE A 372 -8.68 -4.15 -15.44
CA ILE A 372 -9.56 -5.12 -14.79
C ILE A 372 -10.94 -5.06 -15.47
N GLU A 373 -11.45 -6.20 -15.92
CA GLU A 373 -12.66 -6.30 -16.71
C GLU A 373 -13.84 -5.47 -16.16
N CYS A 374 -14.11 -5.57 -14.86
CA CYS A 374 -15.21 -4.84 -14.23
C CYS A 374 -14.98 -3.32 -14.07
N PHE A 375 -13.80 -2.81 -14.44
CA PHE A 375 -13.48 -1.38 -14.38
C PHE A 375 -13.05 -0.77 -15.73
N ARG A 376 -13.03 -1.56 -16.81
CA ARG A 376 -12.62 -1.10 -18.14
C ARG A 376 -13.51 0.01 -18.71
N GLU A 377 -14.72 0.12 -18.22
CA GLU A 377 -15.66 1.17 -18.62
C GLU A 377 -15.27 2.57 -18.09
N PHE A 378 -14.34 2.63 -17.12
CA PHE A 378 -13.94 3.87 -16.46
C PHE A 378 -12.62 4.41 -17.01
N GLY A 379 -12.69 5.52 -17.73
CA GLY A 379 -11.53 6.26 -18.21
C GLY A 379 -10.78 5.61 -19.37
N GLU A 380 -9.60 6.15 -19.63
CA GLU A 380 -8.71 5.69 -20.70
C GLU A 380 -7.75 4.60 -20.21
N GLN A 381 -7.24 3.82 -21.16
CA GLN A 381 -6.25 2.81 -20.87
C GLN A 381 -4.90 3.45 -20.49
N CYS A 382 -4.32 2.99 -19.39
CA CYS A 382 -3.05 3.44 -18.85
C CYS A 382 -1.91 2.51 -19.29
N ILE A 383 -1.37 2.74 -20.47
CA ILE A 383 -0.40 1.84 -21.13
C ILE A 383 0.87 1.63 -20.28
N ASN A 384 1.42 2.69 -19.68
CA ASN A 384 2.60 2.58 -18.84
C ASN A 384 2.31 1.82 -17.54
N SER A 385 1.14 2.05 -16.94
CA SER A 385 0.69 1.31 -15.77
C SER A 385 0.50 -0.18 -16.06
N GLN A 386 -0.15 -0.52 -17.18
CA GLN A 386 -0.33 -1.91 -17.63
C GLN A 386 1.04 -2.57 -17.89
N TYR A 387 1.97 -1.86 -18.54
CA TYR A 387 3.34 -2.34 -18.75
C TYR A 387 4.04 -2.64 -17.43
N ILE A 388 4.00 -1.70 -16.47
CA ILE A 388 4.59 -1.90 -15.13
C ILE A 388 3.95 -3.11 -14.44
N SER A 389 2.63 -3.17 -14.38
CA SER A 389 1.89 -4.28 -13.75
C SER A 389 2.26 -5.65 -14.34
N LYS A 390 2.39 -5.71 -15.67
CA LYS A 390 2.73 -6.93 -16.39
C LYS A 390 4.16 -7.38 -16.15
N ASN A 391 5.11 -6.45 -16.02
CA ASN A 391 6.55 -6.73 -16.06
C ASN A 391 7.26 -6.64 -14.69
N ILE A 392 6.62 -6.11 -13.67
CA ILE A 392 7.24 -5.90 -12.37
C ILE A 392 7.45 -7.20 -11.60
N ILE A 393 8.61 -7.32 -10.97
CA ILE A 393 8.94 -8.29 -9.92
C ILE A 393 9.45 -7.51 -8.72
N LEU A 394 9.04 -7.92 -7.51
CA LEU A 394 9.43 -7.30 -6.26
C LEU A 394 10.35 -8.24 -5.48
N LEU A 395 11.55 -7.77 -5.16
CA LEU A 395 12.50 -8.47 -4.31
C LEU A 395 12.34 -8.06 -2.85
N PRO A 396 12.66 -8.96 -1.90
CA PRO A 396 12.59 -8.65 -0.48
C PRO A 396 13.75 -7.76 -0.05
N ILE A 397 13.45 -6.72 0.76
CA ILE A 397 14.44 -5.80 1.38
C ILE A 397 14.20 -5.59 2.87
N HIS A 398 13.42 -6.46 3.51
CA HIS A 398 13.06 -6.27 4.91
C HIS A 398 14.28 -6.22 5.86
N ASP A 399 14.08 -5.66 7.04
CA ASP A 399 15.10 -5.34 8.02
C ASP A 399 15.87 -6.57 8.59
N SER A 400 15.35 -7.79 8.41
CA SER A 400 16.05 -9.01 8.81
C SER A 400 17.04 -9.54 7.75
N LEU A 401 17.09 -8.94 6.55
CA LEU A 401 18.11 -9.26 5.55
C LEU A 401 19.45 -8.60 5.90
N ASN A 402 20.54 -9.37 5.77
CA ASN A 402 21.89 -8.85 5.91
C ASN A 402 22.54 -8.62 4.54
N ASP A 403 23.58 -7.82 4.54
CA ASP A 403 24.31 -7.39 3.34
C ASP A 403 24.89 -8.58 2.56
N ARG A 404 25.38 -9.62 3.29
CA ARG A 404 25.89 -10.85 2.65
C ARG A 404 24.81 -11.52 1.80
N LYS A 405 23.59 -11.63 2.31
CA LYS A 405 22.47 -12.26 1.57
C LYS A 405 22.07 -11.44 0.35
N ILE A 406 22.03 -10.12 0.50
CA ILE A 406 21.72 -9.22 -0.62
C ILE A 406 22.80 -9.30 -1.68
N SER A 407 24.08 -9.28 -1.30
CA SER A 407 25.21 -9.42 -2.22
C SER A 407 25.19 -10.76 -2.98
N GLN A 408 24.82 -11.87 -2.30
CA GLN A 408 24.59 -13.15 -2.96
C GLN A 408 23.46 -13.11 -3.98
N ASN A 409 22.33 -12.51 -3.60
CA ASN A 409 21.19 -12.32 -4.50
C ASN A 409 21.58 -11.50 -5.75
N ILE A 410 22.32 -10.40 -5.57
CA ILE A 410 22.81 -9.55 -6.65
C ILE A 410 23.70 -10.35 -7.62
N LYS A 411 24.65 -11.14 -7.11
CA LYS A 411 25.51 -11.99 -7.96
C LYS A 411 24.67 -12.93 -8.82
N ILE A 412 23.70 -13.60 -8.22
CA ILE A 412 22.79 -14.51 -8.93
C ILE A 412 21.95 -13.74 -9.98
N ILE A 413 21.36 -12.62 -9.61
CA ILE A 413 20.54 -11.80 -10.51
C ILE A 413 21.36 -11.31 -11.70
N ASN A 414 22.61 -10.90 -11.48
CA ASN A 414 23.49 -10.41 -12.54
C ASN A 414 23.95 -11.54 -13.48
N SER A 415 23.89 -12.81 -13.06
CA SER A 415 24.20 -13.96 -13.90
C SER A 415 23.01 -14.43 -14.75
N PHE A 416 21.83 -13.83 -14.61
CA PHE A 416 20.66 -14.19 -15.41
C PHE A 416 20.92 -13.90 -16.90
N LEU A 417 20.84 -14.94 -17.75
CA LEU A 417 21.07 -14.89 -19.21
C LEU A 417 22.45 -14.32 -19.64
N LYS A 418 23.46 -14.38 -18.78
CA LYS A 418 24.86 -14.01 -19.12
C LYS A 418 25.69 -15.22 -19.55
N GLN A 419 25.06 -16.25 -20.08
CA GLN A 419 25.79 -17.38 -20.70
C GLN A 419 25.81 -17.24 -22.21
#